data_c3193daa322841ff4d7280ca23fb0b89
#
_entry.id   c3193daa322841ff4d7280ca23fb0b89
#
_cell.length_a   1.000
_cell.length_b   1.000
_cell.length_c   1.000
_cell.angle_alpha   90.00
_cell.angle_beta   90.00
_cell.angle_gamma   90.00
#
_symmetry.space_group_name_H-M   'P 1'
#
loop_
_entity.id
_entity.type
_entity.pdbx_description
1 polymer ?
#
loop_
_entity_poly.entity_id
_entity_poly.type
_entity_poly.pdbx_seq_one_letter_code
_entity_poly.pdbx_strand_id
1 'polypeptide(L)'
;MGDITSLNLTRYVSELVDAVAETKKTKDKDAACAVAVCCGLHARHATFGPAVVAALEAVAVGDDGFGGALSAAPAGGDDAEAKELAKHRKGALKLLVELFLAGFYDDEALLVKLARSCCGVGPRGKRRCPVDAALLGVFLKAGGEDLLGIVPRRA
;
A
#
# COMPACT_ATOMS: atom_id res chain seq x y z
N MET A 1 16.14 17.66 4.30
CA MET A 1 15.66 17.35 2.94
C MET A 1 16.56 17.84 1.81
N GLY A 2 17.56 18.69 2.09
CA GLY A 2 18.46 19.23 1.06
C GLY A 2 19.34 18.20 0.33
N ASP A 3 19.75 17.13 1.00
CA ASP A 3 20.78 16.22 0.47
C ASP A 3 20.27 15.27 -0.62
N ILE A 4 19.03 14.77 -0.52
CA ILE A 4 18.43 13.85 -1.52
C ILE A 4 18.28 14.56 -2.88
N THR A 5 18.06 15.86 -2.86
CA THR A 5 17.87 16.65 -4.08
C THR A 5 19.15 16.95 -4.84
N SER A 6 20.33 16.76 -4.25
CA SER A 6 21.63 16.99 -4.88
C SER A 6 22.26 15.73 -5.48
N LEU A 7 21.78 14.53 -5.11
CA LEU A 7 22.35 13.25 -5.52
C LEU A 7 21.77 12.78 -6.87
N ASN A 8 22.64 12.27 -7.74
CA ASN A 8 22.21 11.58 -8.96
C ASN A 8 21.88 10.12 -8.65
N LEU A 9 20.61 9.86 -8.34
CA LEU A 9 20.12 8.53 -7.94
C LEU A 9 19.56 7.70 -9.11
N THR A 10 19.78 8.12 -10.36
CA THR A 10 19.20 7.45 -11.55
C THR A 10 19.55 5.96 -11.64
N ARG A 11 20.76 5.58 -11.19
CA ARG A 11 21.20 4.17 -11.17
C ARG A 11 20.59 3.35 -10.03
N TYR A 12 20.08 4.01 -9.01
CA TYR A 12 19.59 3.38 -7.76
C TYR A 12 18.06 3.42 -7.64
N VAL A 13 17.38 3.81 -8.72
CA VAL A 13 15.89 3.93 -8.69
C VAL A 13 15.23 2.60 -8.32
N SER A 14 15.70 1.46 -8.86
CA SER A 14 15.17 0.14 -8.51
C SER A 14 15.40 -0.21 -7.05
N GLU A 15 16.59 0.03 -6.52
CA GLU A 15 16.91 -0.23 -5.11
C GLU A 15 16.09 0.65 -4.15
N LEU A 16 15.81 1.90 -4.56
CA LEU A 16 14.95 2.80 -3.81
C LEU A 16 13.49 2.33 -3.82
N VAL A 17 13.01 1.82 -4.95
CA VAL A 17 11.66 1.23 -5.06
C VAL A 17 11.55 0.02 -4.14
N ASP A 18 12.52 -0.88 -4.17
CA ASP A 18 12.55 -2.07 -3.32
C ASP A 18 12.58 -1.68 -1.83
N ALA A 19 13.42 -0.71 -1.46
CA ALA A 19 13.49 -0.21 -0.08
C ALA A 19 12.16 0.38 0.41
N VAL A 20 11.42 1.09 -0.45
CA VAL A 20 10.08 1.61 -0.12
C VAL A 20 9.07 0.45 0.01
N ALA A 21 9.09 -0.50 -0.92
CA ALA A 21 8.19 -1.65 -0.92
C ALA A 21 8.43 -2.58 0.29
N GLU A 22 9.68 -2.74 0.73
CA GLU A 22 10.05 -3.55 1.89
C GLU A 22 9.72 -2.91 3.25
N THR A 23 9.25 -1.67 3.28
CA THR A 23 8.96 -0.96 4.53
C THR A 23 7.82 -1.63 5.32
N LYS A 24 8.19 -2.43 6.32
CA LYS A 24 7.26 -3.26 7.13
C LYS A 24 6.51 -2.50 8.23
N LYS A 25 7.00 -1.33 8.64
CA LYS A 25 6.48 -0.60 9.81
C LYS A 25 6.17 0.85 9.42
N THR A 26 4.94 1.09 9.05
CA THR A 26 4.47 2.44 8.76
C THR A 26 3.68 2.98 9.96
N LYS A 27 4.38 3.51 10.97
CA LYS A 27 3.75 4.40 11.95
C LYS A 27 3.28 5.66 11.23
N ASP A 28 2.30 6.36 11.77
CA ASP A 28 1.71 7.54 11.10
C ASP A 28 2.77 8.61 10.76
N LYS A 29 3.73 8.84 11.65
CA LYS A 29 4.85 9.76 11.41
C LYS A 29 5.80 9.27 10.31
N ASP A 30 6.04 7.97 10.23
CA ASP A 30 6.92 7.36 9.25
C ASP A 30 6.27 7.36 7.86
N ALA A 31 4.94 7.20 7.79
CA ALA A 31 4.18 7.28 6.54
C ALA A 31 4.27 8.67 5.91
N ALA A 32 4.07 9.73 6.68
CA ALA A 32 4.20 11.09 6.18
C ALA A 32 5.63 11.40 5.67
N CYS A 33 6.65 10.90 6.37
CA CYS A 33 8.04 11.02 5.93
C CYS A 33 8.28 10.24 4.63
N ALA A 34 7.79 9.01 4.52
CA ALA A 34 7.91 8.19 3.32
C ALA A 34 7.22 8.84 2.12
N VAL A 35 6.01 9.38 2.30
CA VAL A 35 5.30 10.14 1.25
C VAL A 35 6.12 11.35 0.80
N ALA A 36 6.66 12.14 1.72
CA ALA A 36 7.48 13.31 1.37
C ALA A 36 8.74 12.92 0.59
N VAL A 37 9.40 11.81 0.96
CA VAL A 37 10.57 11.28 0.24
C VAL A 37 10.16 10.80 -1.15
N CYS A 38 9.07 10.03 -1.26
CA CYS A 38 8.55 9.55 -2.55
C CYS A 38 8.20 10.71 -3.49
N CYS A 39 7.52 11.74 -3.02
CA CYS A 39 7.20 12.94 -3.81
C CYS A 39 8.47 13.66 -4.27
N GLY A 40 9.46 13.80 -3.40
CA GLY A 40 10.75 14.42 -3.75
C GLY A 40 11.55 13.63 -4.81
N LEU A 41 11.51 12.31 -4.75
CA LEU A 41 12.15 11.42 -5.73
C LEU A 41 11.39 11.42 -7.06
N HIS A 42 10.06 11.38 -7.03
CA HIS A 42 9.21 11.40 -8.23
C HIS A 42 9.39 12.69 -9.03
N ALA A 43 9.50 13.83 -8.37
CA ALA A 43 9.72 15.12 -9.02
C ALA A 43 11.02 15.17 -9.88
N ARG A 44 11.99 14.28 -9.59
CA ARG A 44 13.26 14.19 -10.31
C ARG A 44 13.41 12.98 -11.21
N HIS A 45 12.76 11.89 -10.86
CA HIS A 45 12.85 10.61 -11.53
C HIS A 45 11.43 10.16 -11.94
N ALA A 46 10.99 10.54 -13.14
CA ALA A 46 9.63 10.25 -13.61
C ALA A 46 9.27 8.76 -13.61
N THR A 47 10.27 7.88 -13.77
CA THR A 47 10.08 6.42 -13.73
C THR A 47 9.90 5.86 -12.31
N PHE A 48 10.28 6.61 -11.28
CA PHE A 48 10.20 6.19 -9.89
C PHE A 48 8.74 6.02 -9.42
N GLY A 49 7.88 6.99 -9.73
CA GLY A 49 6.49 6.98 -9.30
C GLY A 49 5.72 5.73 -9.74
N PRO A 50 5.62 5.44 -11.04
CA PRO A 50 4.96 4.23 -11.52
C PRO A 50 5.55 2.94 -10.95
N ALA A 51 6.88 2.87 -10.79
CA ALA A 51 7.55 1.69 -10.25
C ALA A 51 7.21 1.45 -8.77
N VAL A 52 7.19 2.51 -7.94
CA VAL A 52 6.79 2.40 -6.53
C VAL A 52 5.33 1.98 -6.38
N VAL A 53 4.43 2.57 -7.16
CA VAL A 53 3.01 2.21 -7.12
C VAL A 53 2.82 0.74 -7.49
N ALA A 54 3.46 0.26 -8.56
CA ALA A 54 3.39 -1.14 -8.98
C ALA A 54 3.96 -2.11 -7.93
N ALA A 55 5.09 -1.77 -7.32
CA ALA A 55 5.70 -2.58 -6.27
C ALA A 55 4.84 -2.65 -5.01
N LEU A 56 4.30 -1.53 -4.55
CA LEU A 56 3.39 -1.48 -3.40
C LEU A 56 2.06 -2.19 -3.68
N GLU A 57 1.53 -2.09 -4.92
CA GLU A 57 0.34 -2.82 -5.34
C GLU A 57 0.57 -4.33 -5.26
N ALA A 58 1.68 -4.84 -5.78
CA ALA A 58 2.03 -6.26 -5.71
C ALA A 58 2.09 -6.75 -4.26
N VAL A 59 2.66 -5.96 -3.35
CA VAL A 59 2.69 -6.29 -1.92
C VAL A 59 1.29 -6.24 -1.29
N ALA A 60 0.50 -5.20 -1.57
CA ALA A 60 -0.81 -5.01 -0.95
C ALA A 60 -1.85 -6.05 -1.39
N VAL A 61 -1.83 -6.40 -2.68
CA VAL A 61 -2.82 -7.30 -3.30
C VAL A 61 -2.36 -8.76 -3.23
N GLY A 62 -1.04 -9.03 -3.25
CA GLY A 62 -0.45 -10.37 -3.31
C GLY A 62 -0.41 -10.93 -4.74
N ASP A 63 0.36 -12.01 -4.93
CA ASP A 63 0.61 -12.61 -6.26
C ASP A 63 -0.64 -13.15 -6.95
N ASP A 64 -1.64 -13.56 -6.20
CA ASP A 64 -2.93 -14.06 -6.71
C ASP A 64 -3.92 -12.94 -7.07
N GLY A 65 -3.51 -11.70 -6.92
CA GLY A 65 -4.33 -10.52 -7.22
C GLY A 65 -5.51 -10.31 -6.26
N PHE A 66 -5.66 -11.11 -5.20
CA PHE A 66 -6.85 -11.13 -4.37
C PHE A 66 -6.65 -11.37 -2.87
N GLY A 67 -5.47 -11.22 -2.32
CA GLY A 67 -5.34 -11.29 -0.86
C GLY A 67 -5.73 -12.63 -0.21
N GLY A 68 -5.94 -13.68 -1.00
CA GLY A 68 -6.47 -14.96 -0.54
C GLY A 68 -5.62 -15.72 0.47
N ALA A 69 -4.36 -15.36 0.61
CA ALA A 69 -3.42 -16.11 1.45
C ALA A 69 -3.52 -15.81 2.96
N LEU A 70 -4.18 -14.74 3.40
CA LEU A 70 -4.30 -14.44 4.83
C LEU A 70 -5.49 -15.12 5.50
N SER A 71 -6.50 -15.52 4.72
CA SER A 71 -7.64 -16.28 5.24
C SER A 71 -7.42 -17.79 5.21
N ALA A 72 -6.48 -18.25 4.38
CA ALA A 72 -5.98 -19.62 4.39
C ALA A 72 -4.55 -19.59 4.93
N ALA A 73 -4.41 -19.51 6.26
CA ALA A 73 -3.17 -19.96 6.87
C ALA A 73 -2.89 -21.35 6.31
N PRO A 74 -1.76 -21.59 5.59
CA PRO A 74 -1.44 -22.95 5.18
C PRO A 74 -1.41 -23.77 6.46
N ALA A 75 -2.17 -24.85 6.47
CA ALA A 75 -2.13 -25.80 7.58
C ALA A 75 -0.68 -26.30 7.67
N GLY A 76 0.15 -25.68 8.53
CA GLY A 76 1.56 -26.01 8.69
C GLY A 76 2.57 -24.88 8.45
N GLY A 77 2.15 -23.65 8.09
CA GLY A 77 3.04 -22.48 8.00
C GLY A 77 3.34 -21.86 9.37
N ASP A 78 4.55 -21.30 9.52
CA ASP A 78 4.97 -20.66 10.75
C ASP A 78 4.08 -19.40 11.00
N ASP A 79 3.36 -19.38 12.11
CA ASP A 79 2.47 -18.25 12.50
C ASP A 79 3.19 -16.89 12.51
N ALA A 80 4.50 -16.89 12.64
CA ALA A 80 5.35 -15.70 12.62
C ALA A 80 5.47 -15.11 11.22
N GLU A 81 5.68 -15.93 10.19
CA GLU A 81 5.76 -15.48 8.79
C GLU A 81 4.43 -14.89 8.32
N ALA A 82 3.32 -15.54 8.63
CA ALA A 82 1.98 -15.05 8.29
C ALA A 82 1.68 -13.69 8.93
N LYS A 83 2.10 -13.48 10.18
CA LYS A 83 1.95 -12.19 10.88
C LYS A 83 2.82 -11.10 10.27
N GLU A 84 4.06 -11.41 9.89
CA GLU A 84 4.96 -10.43 9.26
C GLU A 84 4.46 -10.05 7.86
N LEU A 85 3.98 -11.00 7.07
CA LEU A 85 3.36 -10.74 5.77
C LEU A 85 2.11 -9.84 5.91
N ALA A 86 1.25 -10.13 6.91
CA ALA A 86 0.09 -9.32 7.19
C ALA A 86 0.45 -7.88 7.58
N LYS A 87 1.51 -7.67 8.35
CA LYS A 87 2.02 -6.32 8.69
C LYS A 87 2.55 -5.59 7.46
N HIS A 88 3.29 -6.31 6.61
CA HIS A 88 3.85 -5.76 5.39
C HIS A 88 2.74 -5.29 4.44
N ARG A 89 1.71 -6.11 4.21
CA ARG A 89 0.55 -5.77 3.39
C ARG A 89 -0.22 -4.55 3.92
N LYS A 90 -0.42 -4.48 5.25
CA LYS A 90 -1.05 -3.31 5.89
C LYS A 90 -0.23 -2.04 5.69
N GLY A 91 1.09 -2.14 5.79
CA GLY A 91 2.00 -1.01 5.54
C GLY A 91 1.94 -0.52 4.11
N ALA A 92 2.03 -1.44 3.13
CA ALA A 92 1.94 -1.12 1.71
C ALA A 92 0.59 -0.50 1.33
N LEU A 93 -0.52 -1.07 1.81
CA LEU A 93 -1.86 -0.55 1.58
C LEU A 93 -2.02 0.88 2.12
N LYS A 94 -1.56 1.12 3.36
CA LYS A 94 -1.61 2.43 3.97
C LYS A 94 -0.80 3.45 3.16
N LEU A 95 0.43 3.09 2.78
CA LEU A 95 1.30 3.98 2.02
C LEU A 95 0.71 4.30 0.64
N LEU A 96 0.07 3.34 -0.05
CA LEU A 96 -0.63 3.58 -1.31
C LEU A 96 -1.75 4.61 -1.15
N VAL A 97 -2.58 4.49 -0.13
CA VAL A 97 -3.67 5.44 0.14
C VAL A 97 -3.12 6.84 0.44
N GLU A 98 -2.10 6.93 1.29
CA GLU A 98 -1.45 8.21 1.64
C GLU A 98 -0.78 8.87 0.42
N LEU A 99 -0.14 8.09 -0.47
CA LEU A 99 0.44 8.57 -1.72
C LEU A 99 -0.63 9.10 -2.67
N PHE A 100 -1.78 8.44 -2.75
CA PHE A 100 -2.91 8.94 -3.54
C PHE A 100 -3.44 10.26 -2.99
N LEU A 101 -3.67 10.36 -1.69
CA LEU A 101 -4.13 11.60 -1.04
C LEU A 101 -3.13 12.74 -1.17
N ALA A 102 -1.84 12.42 -1.26
CA ALA A 102 -0.78 13.41 -1.54
C ALA A 102 -0.71 13.84 -3.02
N GLY A 103 -1.52 13.26 -3.91
CA GLY A 103 -1.48 13.55 -5.35
C GLY A 103 -0.26 12.98 -6.07
N PHE A 104 0.37 11.95 -5.51
CA PHE A 104 1.52 11.27 -6.12
C PHE A 104 1.13 10.49 -7.38
N TYR A 105 -0.06 9.96 -7.41
CA TYR A 105 -0.71 9.33 -8.56
C TYR A 105 -2.22 9.59 -8.49
N ASP A 106 -2.92 9.46 -9.61
CA ASP A 106 -4.34 9.79 -9.79
C ASP A 106 -5.18 8.60 -10.30
N ASP A 107 -4.68 7.37 -10.19
CA ASP A 107 -5.38 6.17 -10.64
C ASP A 107 -6.45 5.72 -9.62
N GLU A 108 -7.67 6.22 -9.78
CA GLU A 108 -8.83 5.81 -8.98
C GLU A 108 -9.17 4.32 -9.15
N ALA A 109 -8.88 3.73 -10.32
CA ALA A 109 -9.16 2.32 -10.57
C ALA A 109 -8.33 1.42 -9.66
N LEU A 110 -7.10 1.83 -9.32
CA LEU A 110 -6.26 1.15 -8.36
C LEU A 110 -6.89 1.15 -6.96
N LEU A 111 -7.42 2.29 -6.50
CA LEU A 111 -8.11 2.35 -5.20
C LEU A 111 -9.33 1.45 -5.14
N VAL A 112 -10.14 1.43 -6.19
CA VAL A 112 -11.29 0.53 -6.30
C VAL A 112 -10.83 -0.93 -6.28
N LYS A 113 -9.73 -1.27 -6.94
CA LYS A 113 -9.13 -2.61 -6.92
C LYS A 113 -8.67 -2.98 -5.51
N LEU A 114 -8.00 -2.09 -4.80
CA LEU A 114 -7.57 -2.29 -3.42
C LEU A 114 -8.76 -2.51 -2.48
N ALA A 115 -9.80 -1.66 -2.56
CA ALA A 115 -11.00 -1.79 -1.76
C ALA A 115 -11.72 -3.14 -2.02
N ARG A 116 -11.85 -3.54 -3.29
CA ARG A 116 -12.42 -4.85 -3.67
C ARG A 116 -11.59 -6.01 -3.12
N SER A 117 -10.27 -5.91 -3.19
CA SER A 117 -9.37 -6.91 -2.61
C SER A 117 -9.59 -7.07 -1.10
N CYS A 118 -9.68 -5.97 -0.36
CA CYS A 118 -9.99 -5.99 1.08
C CYS A 118 -11.36 -6.64 1.38
N CYS A 119 -12.35 -6.42 0.51
CA CYS A 119 -13.68 -7.02 0.61
C CYS A 119 -13.76 -8.48 0.11
N GLY A 120 -12.66 -9.05 -0.36
CA GLY A 120 -12.63 -10.40 -0.94
C GLY A 120 -13.40 -10.54 -2.25
N VAL A 121 -13.57 -9.43 -2.99
CA VAL A 121 -14.36 -9.38 -4.24
C VAL A 121 -13.43 -9.40 -5.44
N GLY A 122 -13.54 -10.40 -6.30
CA GLY A 122 -12.77 -10.56 -7.50
C GLY A 122 -13.12 -9.57 -8.63
N PRO A 123 -12.32 -9.52 -9.75
CA PRO A 123 -12.51 -8.58 -10.84
C PRO A 123 -13.90 -8.64 -11.48
N ARG A 124 -14.54 -9.81 -11.45
CA ARG A 124 -15.91 -10.02 -11.99
C ARG A 124 -17.02 -9.79 -10.97
N GLY A 125 -16.71 -9.12 -9.83
CA GLY A 125 -17.69 -8.86 -8.77
C GLY A 125 -18.09 -10.09 -7.95
N LYS A 126 -17.52 -11.26 -8.21
CA LYS A 126 -17.80 -12.48 -7.44
C LYS A 126 -16.93 -12.53 -6.19
N ARG A 127 -17.54 -12.82 -5.03
CA ARG A 127 -16.81 -13.04 -3.79
C ARG A 127 -15.96 -14.31 -3.91
N ARG A 128 -14.67 -14.20 -3.63
CA ARG A 128 -13.73 -15.31 -3.70
C ARG A 128 -13.18 -15.73 -2.34
N CYS A 129 -13.09 -14.79 -1.42
CA CYS A 129 -12.59 -15.04 -0.07
C CYS A 129 -13.38 -14.22 0.96
N PRO A 130 -13.24 -14.52 2.26
CA PRO A 130 -13.79 -13.69 3.33
C PRO A 130 -13.25 -12.26 3.29
N VAL A 131 -13.99 -11.33 3.87
CA VAL A 131 -13.55 -9.95 4.04
C VAL A 131 -12.33 -9.94 4.97
N ASP A 132 -11.24 -9.32 4.54
CA ASP A 132 -10.12 -9.04 5.43
C ASP A 132 -10.41 -7.76 6.24
N ALA A 133 -11.06 -7.94 7.38
CA ALA A 133 -11.46 -6.83 8.25
C ALA A 133 -10.27 -6.00 8.73
N ALA A 134 -9.08 -6.60 8.83
CA ALA A 134 -7.88 -5.90 9.27
C ALA A 134 -7.32 -4.99 8.18
N LEU A 135 -7.27 -5.45 6.92
CA LEU A 135 -6.88 -4.62 5.78
C LEU A 135 -7.93 -3.55 5.47
N LEU A 136 -9.20 -3.93 5.49
CA LEU A 136 -10.31 -2.97 5.30
C LEU A 136 -10.28 -1.86 6.37
N GLY A 137 -10.01 -2.21 7.63
CA GLY A 137 -9.85 -1.24 8.70
C GLY A 137 -8.68 -0.27 8.48
N VAL A 138 -7.56 -0.74 7.93
CA VAL A 138 -6.43 0.13 7.55
C VAL A 138 -6.81 1.06 6.41
N PHE A 139 -7.45 0.55 5.36
CA PHE A 139 -7.92 1.34 4.22
C PHE A 139 -8.87 2.46 4.64
N LEU A 140 -9.87 2.13 5.47
CA LEU A 140 -10.84 3.11 5.97
C LEU A 140 -10.23 4.15 6.91
N LYS A 141 -9.23 3.76 7.71
CA LYS A 141 -8.51 4.72 8.58
C LYS A 141 -7.61 5.67 7.79
N ALA A 142 -6.96 5.17 6.74
CA ALA A 142 -6.03 5.97 5.95
C ALA A 142 -6.76 6.94 5.00
N GLY A 143 -7.89 6.54 4.41
CA GLY A 143 -8.56 7.34 3.39
C GLY A 143 -10.08 7.38 3.45
N GLY A 144 -10.71 6.79 4.49
CA GLY A 144 -12.17 6.68 4.53
C GLY A 144 -12.89 8.02 4.59
N GLU A 145 -12.34 9.01 5.28
CA GLU A 145 -12.90 10.36 5.36
C GLU A 145 -12.74 11.09 4.03
N ASP A 146 -11.54 11.11 3.49
CA ASP A 146 -11.21 11.87 2.28
C ASP A 146 -11.76 11.23 1.00
N LEU A 147 -11.69 9.90 0.90
CA LEU A 147 -12.09 9.17 -0.32
C LEU A 147 -13.57 8.82 -0.35
N LEU A 148 -14.17 8.51 0.79
CA LEU A 148 -15.53 7.95 0.88
C LEU A 148 -16.49 8.87 1.64
N GLY A 149 -16.03 10.00 2.18
CA GLY A 149 -16.84 10.90 3.02
C GLY A 149 -17.32 10.24 4.33
N ILE A 150 -16.63 9.19 4.79
CA ILE A 150 -17.00 8.48 6.02
C ILE A 150 -16.44 9.24 7.21
N VAL A 151 -17.27 10.01 7.88
CA VAL A 151 -16.89 10.69 9.12
C VAL A 151 -17.05 9.72 10.30
N PRO A 152 -15.96 9.37 11.03
CA PRO A 152 -16.06 8.53 12.21
C PRO A 152 -16.97 9.19 13.26
N ARG A 153 -17.99 8.49 13.74
CA ARG A 153 -18.73 8.97 14.91
C ARG A 153 -17.79 8.96 16.11
N ARG A 154 -17.53 10.11 16.67
CA ARG A 154 -16.88 10.20 17.98
C ARG A 154 -17.84 9.62 19.02
N ALA A 155 -17.39 8.57 19.69
CA ALA A 155 -18.08 8.02 20.86
C ALA A 155 -18.01 8.98 22.04
#